data_49fd6db1a8b187248a4054260379ab62
#
_entry.id   49fd6db1a8b187248a4054260379ab62
#
_cell.length_a   1.000
_cell.length_b   1.000
_cell.length_c   1.000
_cell.angle_alpha   90.00
_cell.angle_beta   90.00
_cell.angle_gamma   90.00
#
_symmetry.space_group_name_H-M   'P 1'
#
loop_
_entity.id
_entity.type
_entity.pdbx_description
1 polymer ?
#
loop_
_entity_poly.entity_id
_entity_poly.type
_entity_poly.pdbx_seq_one_letter_code
_entity_poly.pdbx_strand_id
1 'polypeptide(L)'
;MSRRVVITGIGVVTPLGCGVEGLWDGLKGGCSGVQTLPKVEGPGHGAAVGALVRGFSARDHIDPKSLRLMSPAVAFGVAAAQLAASDAGIDFPSLDPARLGTFIGSRGHSSDRQDLKPAVSRVATNGALRLDAFGAEGLPLVHPMWLLKGLANNVLYFVSLKYNAQGMNNNVSMGGLAGTLAIGEAFRTIQHGQVDVAIAGGDRKSVV
;
A
#
# COMPACT_ATOMS: atom_id res chain seq x y z
N MET A 1 -16.63 -30.34 -8.65
CA MET A 1 -16.68 -29.30 -9.72
C MET A 1 -15.86 -28.10 -9.26
N SER A 2 -15.02 -27.55 -10.13
CA SER A 2 -14.26 -26.33 -9.84
C SER A 2 -15.22 -25.14 -9.83
N ARG A 3 -15.16 -24.28 -8.79
CA ARG A 3 -15.96 -23.05 -8.71
C ARG A 3 -15.47 -22.04 -9.76
N ARG A 4 -16.40 -21.38 -10.44
CA ARG A 4 -16.08 -20.22 -11.28
C ARG A 4 -15.77 -19.03 -10.39
N VAL A 5 -14.62 -18.40 -10.60
CA VAL A 5 -14.19 -17.20 -9.90
C VAL A 5 -14.26 -16.02 -10.84
N VAL A 6 -14.80 -14.91 -10.40
CA VAL A 6 -14.96 -13.67 -11.18
C VAL A 6 -14.44 -12.48 -10.41
N ILE A 7 -14.01 -11.44 -11.12
CA ILE A 7 -13.71 -10.14 -10.54
C ILE A 7 -15.02 -9.34 -10.54
N THR A 8 -15.44 -8.86 -9.38
CA THR A 8 -16.69 -8.12 -9.18
C THR A 8 -16.47 -6.63 -9.00
N GLY A 9 -15.24 -6.21 -8.62
CA GLY A 9 -14.93 -4.80 -8.45
C GLY A 9 -13.43 -4.55 -8.56
N ILE A 10 -13.10 -3.37 -9.04
CA ILE A 10 -11.73 -2.89 -9.22
C ILE A 10 -11.56 -1.54 -8.53
N GLY A 11 -10.49 -1.39 -7.78
CA GLY A 11 -10.13 -0.13 -7.14
C GLY A 11 -8.67 0.19 -7.35
N VAL A 12 -8.39 1.39 -7.82
CA VAL A 12 -7.05 1.83 -8.17
C VAL A 12 -6.76 3.24 -7.69
N VAL A 13 -5.52 3.47 -7.27
CA VAL A 13 -4.96 4.78 -6.96
C VAL A 13 -3.68 4.92 -7.77
N THR A 14 -3.69 5.76 -8.79
CA THR A 14 -2.58 5.87 -9.75
C THR A 14 -2.23 7.33 -10.06
N PRO A 15 -1.05 7.61 -10.62
CA PRO A 15 -0.71 8.94 -11.12
C PRO A 15 -1.60 9.45 -12.27
N LEU A 16 -2.35 8.57 -12.93
CA LEU A 16 -3.32 8.94 -13.97
C LEU A 16 -4.70 9.27 -13.39
N GLY A 17 -4.96 8.88 -12.15
CA GLY A 17 -6.22 9.15 -11.46
C GLY A 17 -6.52 8.12 -10.37
N CYS A 18 -7.54 8.44 -9.58
CA CYS A 18 -8.12 7.55 -8.59
C CYS A 18 -9.43 6.98 -9.13
N GLY A 19 -9.67 5.68 -8.89
CA GLY A 19 -10.80 4.95 -9.45
C GLY A 19 -10.56 4.48 -10.89
N VAL A 20 -11.42 3.56 -11.32
CA VAL A 20 -11.29 2.89 -12.63
C VAL A 20 -11.42 3.88 -13.79
N GLU A 21 -12.39 4.81 -13.70
CA GLU A 21 -12.64 5.79 -14.75
C GLU A 21 -11.43 6.70 -15.01
N GLY A 22 -10.83 7.26 -13.94
CA GLY A 22 -9.66 8.12 -14.06
C GLY A 22 -8.46 7.42 -14.68
N LEU A 23 -8.22 6.17 -14.29
CA LEU A 23 -7.17 5.35 -14.91
C LEU A 23 -7.48 5.06 -16.38
N TRP A 24 -8.71 4.64 -16.68
CA TRP A 24 -9.13 4.25 -18.02
C TRP A 24 -9.07 5.41 -19.02
N ASP A 25 -9.55 6.58 -18.62
CA ASP A 25 -9.50 7.77 -19.46
C ASP A 25 -8.07 8.25 -19.71
N GLY A 26 -7.21 8.20 -18.68
CA GLY A 26 -5.80 8.47 -18.85
C GLY A 26 -5.10 7.51 -19.83
N LEU A 27 -5.40 6.21 -19.73
CA LEU A 27 -4.86 5.19 -20.66
C LEU A 27 -5.37 5.39 -22.08
N LYS A 28 -6.66 5.61 -22.29
CA LYS A 28 -7.24 5.88 -23.62
C LYS A 28 -6.67 7.15 -24.25
N GLY A 29 -6.44 8.17 -23.43
CA GLY A 29 -5.83 9.42 -23.87
C GLY A 29 -4.34 9.35 -24.12
N GLY A 30 -3.69 8.19 -23.91
CA GLY A 30 -2.24 8.06 -24.04
C GLY A 30 -1.46 8.92 -23.02
N CYS A 31 -2.10 9.30 -21.89
CA CYS A 31 -1.49 10.14 -20.89
C CYS A 31 -0.35 9.41 -20.14
N SER A 32 0.69 10.16 -19.82
CA SER A 32 1.75 9.68 -18.93
C SER A 32 1.66 10.42 -17.59
N GLY A 33 1.68 9.67 -16.50
CA GLY A 33 1.83 10.24 -15.15
C GLY A 33 3.28 10.61 -14.81
N VAL A 34 4.23 10.24 -15.65
CA VAL A 34 5.66 10.51 -15.44
C VAL A 34 5.97 11.97 -15.76
N GLN A 35 6.66 12.63 -14.83
CA GLN A 35 7.02 14.04 -14.93
C GLN A 35 8.35 14.33 -14.26
N THR A 36 9.00 15.44 -14.60
CA THR A 36 10.14 15.93 -13.87
C THR A 36 9.68 16.42 -12.49
N LEU A 37 10.25 15.87 -11.45
CA LEU A 37 9.98 16.28 -10.07
C LEU A 37 10.83 17.51 -9.70
N PRO A 38 10.39 18.33 -8.73
CA PRO A 38 11.22 19.38 -8.16
C PRO A 38 12.56 18.81 -7.70
N LYS A 39 13.66 19.53 -7.93
CA LYS A 39 14.98 19.14 -7.46
C LYS A 39 14.92 18.85 -5.97
N VAL A 40 15.31 17.64 -5.57
CA VAL A 40 15.59 17.35 -4.19
C VAL A 40 16.95 18.00 -3.88
N GLU A 41 16.99 18.91 -2.92
CA GLU A 41 18.23 19.52 -2.48
C GLU A 41 19.15 18.48 -1.83
N GLY A 42 20.38 18.41 -2.28
CA GLY A 42 21.42 17.54 -1.75
C GLY A 42 22.46 17.14 -2.78
N PRO A 43 23.68 16.82 -2.36
CA PRO A 43 24.75 16.38 -3.26
C PRO A 43 24.37 15.06 -3.93
N GLY A 44 24.55 14.99 -5.24
CA GLY A 44 24.32 13.77 -6.04
C GLY A 44 22.89 13.59 -6.57
N HIS A 45 21.97 14.51 -6.32
CA HIS A 45 20.62 14.46 -6.85
C HIS A 45 20.52 15.25 -8.16
N GLY A 46 20.42 14.54 -9.28
CA GLY A 46 20.08 15.11 -10.59
C GLY A 46 18.57 15.45 -10.69
N ALA A 47 18.12 15.81 -11.89
CA ALA A 47 16.68 15.95 -12.16
C ALA A 47 16.00 14.61 -11.90
N ALA A 48 15.13 14.57 -10.89
CA ALA A 48 14.37 13.39 -10.59
C ALA A 48 13.18 13.31 -11.54
N VAL A 49 12.93 12.15 -12.11
CA VAL A 49 11.75 11.84 -12.90
C VAL A 49 10.90 10.87 -12.09
N GLY A 50 9.61 11.10 -12.02
CA GLY A 50 8.71 10.23 -11.26
C GLY A 50 7.24 10.49 -11.57
N ALA A 51 6.38 9.66 -11.02
CA ALA A 51 4.95 9.74 -11.21
C ALA A 51 4.26 9.90 -9.85
N LEU A 52 3.75 11.10 -9.57
CA LEU A 52 3.06 11.41 -8.32
C LEU A 52 1.55 11.21 -8.47
N VAL A 53 0.94 10.59 -7.50
CA VAL A 53 -0.53 10.58 -7.36
C VAL A 53 -0.99 11.97 -6.97
N ARG A 54 -1.80 12.58 -7.82
CA ARG A 54 -2.38 13.91 -7.62
C ARG A 54 -3.86 13.82 -7.33
N GLY A 55 -4.39 14.79 -6.58
CA GLY A 55 -5.82 14.84 -6.27
C GLY A 55 -6.31 13.75 -5.33
N PHE A 56 -5.41 12.98 -4.71
CA PHE A 56 -5.75 11.98 -3.71
C PHE A 56 -5.66 12.58 -2.30
N SER A 57 -6.73 12.41 -1.55
CA SER A 57 -6.76 12.69 -0.11
C SER A 57 -7.05 11.42 0.66
N ALA A 58 -6.10 10.96 1.44
CA ALA A 58 -6.28 9.77 2.27
C ALA A 58 -7.41 9.94 3.30
N ARG A 59 -7.71 11.18 3.70
CA ARG A 59 -8.78 11.49 4.66
C ARG A 59 -10.18 11.24 4.11
N ASP A 60 -10.33 11.22 2.80
CA ASP A 60 -11.62 10.93 2.14
C ASP A 60 -11.97 9.44 2.21
N HIS A 61 -10.99 8.59 2.52
CA HIS A 61 -11.11 7.14 2.53
C HIS A 61 -10.87 6.51 3.91
N ILE A 62 -10.08 7.16 4.76
CA ILE A 62 -9.54 6.57 5.98
C ILE A 62 -9.72 7.54 7.15
N ASP A 63 -10.15 7.01 8.28
CA ASP A 63 -10.31 7.81 9.49
C ASP A 63 -8.97 8.38 9.99
N PRO A 64 -8.99 9.59 10.61
CA PRO A 64 -7.77 10.27 11.03
C PRO A 64 -6.93 9.52 12.09
N LYS A 65 -7.55 8.63 12.89
CA LYS A 65 -6.82 7.86 13.90
C LYS A 65 -5.98 6.77 13.23
N SER A 66 -6.58 6.03 12.31
CA SER A 66 -5.89 5.00 11.53
C SER A 66 -4.78 5.59 10.66
N LEU A 67 -4.99 6.77 10.05
CA LEU A 67 -3.98 7.43 9.21
C LEU A 67 -2.66 7.72 9.95
N ARG A 68 -2.69 7.95 11.27
CA ARG A 68 -1.46 8.16 12.06
C ARG A 68 -0.54 6.94 12.10
N LEU A 69 -1.10 5.76 11.85
CA LEU A 69 -0.40 4.47 11.87
C LEU A 69 -0.03 3.99 10.47
N MET A 70 -0.34 4.75 9.44
CA MET A 70 -0.14 4.36 8.04
C MET A 70 1.00 5.16 7.41
N SER A 71 1.80 4.48 6.60
CA SER A 71 2.63 5.15 5.60
C SER A 71 1.76 5.56 4.39
N PRO A 72 2.22 6.48 3.54
CA PRO A 72 1.49 6.83 2.31
C PRO A 72 1.14 5.62 1.43
N ALA A 73 2.05 4.65 1.33
CA ALA A 73 1.81 3.41 0.56
C ALA A 73 0.67 2.57 1.17
N VAL A 74 0.61 2.48 2.49
CA VAL A 74 -0.49 1.77 3.19
C VAL A 74 -1.81 2.49 2.94
N ALA A 75 -1.84 3.82 3.01
CA ALA A 75 -3.04 4.60 2.75
C ALA A 75 -3.55 4.41 1.30
N PHE A 76 -2.67 4.36 0.30
CA PHE A 76 -3.06 4.04 -1.09
C PHE A 76 -3.67 2.65 -1.20
N GLY A 77 -3.05 1.63 -0.59
CA GLY A 77 -3.57 0.26 -0.65
C GLY A 77 -4.94 0.12 0.01
N VAL A 78 -5.14 0.74 1.18
CA VAL A 78 -6.44 0.72 1.88
C VAL A 78 -7.51 1.49 1.09
N ALA A 79 -7.17 2.62 0.51
CA ALA A 79 -8.09 3.38 -0.34
C ALA A 79 -8.46 2.60 -1.62
N ALA A 80 -7.48 1.96 -2.27
CA ALA A 80 -7.75 1.11 -3.43
C ALA A 80 -8.67 -0.07 -3.09
N ALA A 81 -8.46 -0.73 -1.95
CA ALA A 81 -9.34 -1.79 -1.48
C ALA A 81 -10.77 -1.28 -1.22
N GLN A 82 -10.92 -0.06 -0.68
CA GLN A 82 -12.23 0.56 -0.49
C GLN A 82 -12.91 0.88 -1.83
N LEU A 83 -12.19 1.41 -2.80
CA LEU A 83 -12.72 1.67 -4.13
C LEU A 83 -13.18 0.38 -4.80
N ALA A 84 -12.39 -0.70 -4.70
CA ALA A 84 -12.77 -2.02 -5.22
C ALA A 84 -14.03 -2.58 -4.54
N ALA A 85 -14.14 -2.43 -3.23
CA ALA A 85 -15.31 -2.87 -2.48
C ALA A 85 -16.58 -2.09 -2.86
N SER A 86 -16.45 -0.78 -3.07
CA SER A 86 -17.55 0.07 -3.52
C SER A 86 -17.98 -0.28 -4.95
N ASP A 87 -17.01 -0.50 -5.84
CA ASP A 87 -17.29 -0.89 -7.24
C ASP A 87 -17.95 -2.25 -7.33
N ALA A 88 -17.58 -3.19 -6.46
CA ALA A 88 -18.19 -4.52 -6.38
C ALA A 88 -19.66 -4.50 -5.94
N GLY A 89 -20.12 -3.46 -5.25
CA GLY A 89 -21.48 -3.36 -4.73
C GLY A 89 -21.84 -4.46 -3.71
N ILE A 90 -20.83 -5.05 -3.04
CA ILE A 90 -21.03 -6.14 -2.07
C ILE A 90 -21.43 -5.55 -0.72
N ASP A 91 -22.48 -6.10 -0.13
CA ASP A 91 -22.84 -5.83 1.27
C ASP A 91 -21.97 -6.67 2.21
N PHE A 92 -20.77 -6.15 2.54
CA PHE A 92 -19.81 -6.85 3.38
C PHE A 92 -20.35 -7.23 4.77
N PRO A 93 -21.17 -6.41 5.47
CA PRO A 93 -21.80 -6.79 6.72
C PRO A 93 -22.68 -8.03 6.67
N SER A 94 -23.24 -8.37 5.51
CA SER A 94 -24.07 -9.58 5.33
C SER A 94 -23.26 -10.85 5.09
N LEU A 95 -21.95 -10.74 4.84
CA LEU A 95 -21.11 -11.89 4.59
C LEU A 95 -20.73 -12.59 5.90
N ASP A 96 -20.52 -13.91 5.82
CA ASP A 96 -19.82 -14.64 6.88
C ASP A 96 -18.35 -14.17 6.94
N PRO A 97 -17.89 -13.52 8.02
CA PRO A 97 -16.53 -13.06 8.16
C PRO A 97 -15.46 -14.13 7.93
N ALA A 98 -15.74 -15.37 8.31
CA ALA A 98 -14.84 -16.51 8.13
C ALA A 98 -14.73 -16.94 6.66
N ARG A 99 -15.65 -16.47 5.80
CA ARG A 99 -15.68 -16.75 4.36
C ARG A 99 -15.15 -15.58 3.51
N LEU A 100 -14.72 -14.48 4.14
CA LEU A 100 -14.09 -13.32 3.50
C LEU A 100 -12.56 -13.37 3.70
N GLY A 101 -11.82 -13.49 2.60
CA GLY A 101 -10.36 -13.54 2.57
C GLY A 101 -9.71 -12.21 2.21
N THR A 102 -8.43 -12.05 2.58
CA THR A 102 -7.62 -10.87 2.23
C THR A 102 -6.23 -11.30 1.77
N PHE A 103 -5.86 -10.97 0.54
CA PHE A 103 -4.58 -11.36 -0.08
C PHE A 103 -3.87 -10.13 -0.61
N ILE A 104 -2.80 -9.70 0.03
CA ILE A 104 -2.11 -8.46 -0.30
C ILE A 104 -0.68 -8.72 -0.74
N GLY A 105 -0.34 -8.21 -1.91
CA GLY A 105 1.04 -8.16 -2.39
C GLY A 105 1.74 -6.91 -1.90
N SER A 106 2.91 -7.07 -1.29
CA SER A 106 3.73 -5.97 -0.81
C SER A 106 5.19 -6.12 -1.22
N ARG A 107 5.95 -5.03 -1.16
CA ARG A 107 7.39 -5.06 -1.42
C ARG A 107 8.21 -5.53 -0.22
N GLY A 108 7.61 -5.63 0.95
CA GLY A 108 8.30 -5.82 2.22
C GLY A 108 8.25 -4.56 3.09
N HIS A 109 9.16 -4.47 4.05
CA HIS A 109 9.21 -3.33 4.97
C HIS A 109 9.46 -2.02 4.23
N SER A 110 8.67 -0.99 4.54
CA SER A 110 8.79 0.35 3.94
C SER A 110 8.66 1.43 5.02
N SER A 111 9.79 1.92 5.48
CA SER A 111 9.84 3.00 6.48
C SER A 111 9.75 4.37 5.83
N ASP A 112 9.06 5.30 6.48
CA ASP A 112 9.12 6.70 6.11
C ASP A 112 10.48 7.28 6.54
N ARG A 113 11.21 7.84 5.57
CA ARG A 113 12.50 8.48 5.84
C ARG A 113 12.38 9.68 6.77
N GLN A 114 11.23 10.35 6.77
CA GLN A 114 10.99 11.49 7.65
C GLN A 114 10.97 11.10 9.13
N ASP A 115 10.49 9.90 9.44
CA ASP A 115 10.48 9.38 10.81
C ASP A 115 11.90 9.07 11.33
N LEU A 116 12.88 8.81 10.44
CA LEU A 116 14.29 8.55 10.79
C LEU A 116 15.18 9.79 10.68
N LYS A 117 14.79 10.79 9.90
CA LYS A 117 15.61 11.96 9.61
C LYS A 117 16.18 12.64 10.86
N PRO A 118 15.42 12.91 11.93
CA PRO A 118 15.95 13.53 13.14
C PRO A 118 17.08 12.70 13.78
N ALA A 119 16.88 11.38 13.88
CA ALA A 119 17.85 10.46 14.47
C ALA A 119 19.15 10.41 13.65
N VAL A 120 19.03 10.27 12.33
CA VAL A 120 20.18 10.22 11.41
C VAL A 120 20.91 11.55 11.42
N SER A 121 20.22 12.69 11.35
CA SER A 121 20.83 14.01 11.36
C SER A 121 21.58 14.30 12.67
N ARG A 122 21.12 13.76 13.79
CA ARG A 122 21.78 13.94 15.11
C ARG A 122 23.15 13.27 15.17
N VAL A 123 23.28 12.09 14.55
CA VAL A 123 24.52 11.29 14.63
C VAL A 123 25.37 11.32 13.36
N ALA A 124 24.94 12.04 12.33
CA ALA A 124 25.74 12.25 11.12
C ALA A 124 26.77 13.34 11.35
N THR A 125 28.03 13.06 10.99
CA THR A 125 29.13 14.02 11.04
C THR A 125 29.97 13.89 9.77
N ASN A 126 30.20 15.00 9.06
CA ASN A 126 30.97 15.04 7.82
C ASN A 126 30.54 13.99 6.76
N GLY A 127 29.22 13.74 6.63
CA GLY A 127 28.66 12.77 5.69
C GLY A 127 28.76 11.31 6.11
N ALA A 128 29.32 11.01 7.29
CA ALA A 128 29.40 9.68 7.86
C ALA A 128 28.44 9.52 9.05
N LEU A 129 27.86 8.33 9.21
CA LEU A 129 26.98 8.00 10.31
C LEU A 129 27.78 7.39 11.47
N ARG A 130 27.73 8.02 12.64
CA ARG A 130 28.35 7.48 13.86
C ARG A 130 27.42 6.44 14.49
N LEU A 131 27.59 5.17 14.12
CA LEU A 131 26.75 4.07 14.59
C LEU A 131 26.95 3.81 16.10
N ASP A 132 28.12 4.06 16.63
CA ASP A 132 28.44 3.99 18.06
C ASP A 132 27.60 4.94 18.93
N ALA A 133 27.27 6.12 18.40
CA ALA A 133 26.45 7.11 19.06
C ALA A 133 24.93 6.93 18.81
N PHE A 134 24.55 6.13 17.80
CA PHE A 134 23.15 6.04 17.39
C PHE A 134 22.24 5.53 18.51
N GLY A 135 22.68 4.55 19.30
CA GLY A 135 21.89 4.01 20.41
C GLY A 135 21.53 5.04 21.48
N ALA A 136 22.51 5.88 21.84
CA ALA A 136 22.35 6.87 22.89
C ALA A 136 21.72 8.19 22.42
N GLU A 137 22.12 8.67 21.23
CA GLU A 137 21.76 10.01 20.76
C GLU A 137 20.71 10.00 19.64
N GLY A 138 20.69 8.97 18.80
CA GLY A 138 19.78 8.86 17.64
C GLY A 138 18.47 8.17 17.97
N LEU A 139 18.53 7.01 18.63
CA LEU A 139 17.36 6.18 18.88
C LEU A 139 16.22 6.91 19.63
N PRO A 140 16.47 7.76 20.64
CA PRO A 140 15.42 8.54 21.30
C PRO A 140 14.67 9.51 20.37
N LEU A 141 15.23 9.84 19.21
CA LEU A 141 14.64 10.75 18.22
C LEU A 141 13.87 10.00 17.10
N VAL A 142 13.92 8.68 17.10
CA VAL A 142 13.13 7.86 16.17
C VAL A 142 11.66 7.90 16.59
N HIS A 143 10.77 8.11 15.64
CA HIS A 143 9.33 8.10 15.93
C HIS A 143 8.93 6.72 16.53
N PRO A 144 8.25 6.66 17.69
CA PRO A 144 7.96 5.39 18.36
C PRO A 144 7.23 4.35 17.51
N MET A 145 6.36 4.82 16.60
CA MET A 145 5.59 3.96 15.70
C MET A 145 6.30 3.67 14.38
N TRP A 146 7.55 4.10 14.19
CA TRP A 146 8.28 3.96 12.94
C TRP A 146 8.31 2.52 12.42
N LEU A 147 8.64 1.57 13.29
CA LEU A 147 8.69 0.15 12.90
C LEU A 147 7.31 -0.36 12.49
N LEU A 148 6.28 -0.04 13.26
CA LEU A 148 4.90 -0.49 13.00
C LEU A 148 4.34 0.09 11.72
N LYS A 149 4.60 1.36 11.41
CA LYS A 149 4.16 1.99 10.15
C LYS A 149 4.77 1.32 8.92
N GLY A 150 5.96 0.74 9.07
CA GLY A 150 6.71 0.14 7.98
C GLY A 150 6.44 -1.34 7.72
N LEU A 151 5.61 -2.01 8.51
CA LEU A 151 5.37 -3.44 8.35
C LEU A 151 4.75 -3.76 6.99
N ALA A 152 5.26 -4.83 6.37
CA ALA A 152 4.85 -5.25 5.04
C ALA A 152 3.37 -5.64 4.96
N ASN A 153 2.81 -6.14 6.05
CA ASN A 153 1.43 -6.62 6.14
C ASN A 153 0.42 -5.55 6.61
N ASN A 154 0.80 -4.29 6.70
CA ASN A 154 -0.11 -3.25 7.19
C ASN A 154 -1.35 -3.05 6.32
N VAL A 155 -1.20 -3.11 4.99
CA VAL A 155 -2.38 -3.01 4.10
C VAL A 155 -3.34 -4.15 4.40
N LEU A 156 -2.84 -5.39 4.49
CA LEU A 156 -3.64 -6.55 4.84
C LEU A 156 -4.36 -6.35 6.19
N TYR A 157 -3.64 -5.91 7.22
CA TYR A 157 -4.21 -5.66 8.54
C TYR A 157 -5.36 -4.66 8.49
N PHE A 158 -5.15 -3.47 7.89
CA PHE A 158 -6.18 -2.44 7.86
C PHE A 158 -7.39 -2.81 6.99
N VAL A 159 -7.17 -3.52 5.88
CA VAL A 159 -8.24 -4.02 5.02
C VAL A 159 -9.05 -5.09 5.74
N SER A 160 -8.38 -6.07 6.36
CA SER A 160 -9.07 -7.11 7.13
C SER A 160 -9.88 -6.53 8.29
N LEU A 161 -9.31 -5.56 9.00
CA LEU A 161 -10.00 -4.87 10.10
C LEU A 161 -11.24 -4.12 9.60
N LYS A 162 -11.11 -3.38 8.49
CA LYS A 162 -12.19 -2.56 7.93
C LYS A 162 -13.41 -3.39 7.51
N TYR A 163 -13.18 -4.57 6.92
CA TYR A 163 -14.23 -5.43 6.39
C TYR A 163 -14.54 -6.62 7.29
N ASN A 164 -13.94 -6.67 8.49
CA ASN A 164 -14.07 -7.80 9.41
C ASN A 164 -13.74 -9.16 8.74
N ALA A 165 -12.72 -9.16 7.85
CA ALA A 165 -12.29 -10.36 7.14
C ALA A 165 -11.53 -11.30 8.08
N GLN A 166 -12.12 -12.45 8.39
CA GLN A 166 -11.58 -13.46 9.30
C GLN A 166 -11.24 -14.77 8.60
N GLY A 167 -11.48 -14.84 7.28
CA GLY A 167 -11.12 -15.97 6.45
C GLY A 167 -9.62 -16.03 6.17
N MET A 168 -9.24 -16.87 5.20
CA MET A 168 -7.84 -17.01 4.80
C MET A 168 -7.25 -15.67 4.37
N ASN A 169 -6.05 -15.39 4.86
CA ASN A 169 -5.32 -14.19 4.50
C ASN A 169 -3.83 -14.50 4.27
N ASN A 170 -3.23 -13.77 3.36
CA ASN A 170 -1.79 -13.85 3.13
C ASN A 170 -1.21 -12.52 2.65
N ASN A 171 0.00 -12.21 3.13
CA ASN A 171 0.80 -11.10 2.63
C ASN A 171 1.98 -11.64 1.82
N VAL A 172 1.92 -11.43 0.51
CA VAL A 172 2.93 -11.89 -0.43
C VAL A 172 3.99 -10.82 -0.63
N SER A 173 5.25 -11.11 -0.30
CA SER A 173 6.37 -10.18 -0.50
C SER A 173 7.30 -10.68 -1.60
N MET A 174 7.00 -10.33 -2.87
CA MET A 174 7.72 -10.77 -4.07
C MET A 174 8.04 -9.62 -5.04
N GLY A 175 8.34 -8.45 -4.50
CA GLY A 175 8.67 -7.28 -5.32
C GLY A 175 7.56 -6.94 -6.34
N GLY A 176 7.92 -6.80 -7.61
CA GLY A 176 6.97 -6.39 -8.66
C GLY A 176 5.90 -7.44 -9.02
N LEU A 177 6.05 -8.68 -8.59
CA LEU A 177 5.10 -9.77 -8.85
C LEU A 177 4.09 -9.98 -7.72
N ALA A 178 4.30 -9.34 -6.58
CA ALA A 178 3.56 -9.61 -5.36
C ALA A 178 2.03 -9.46 -5.55
N GLY A 179 1.58 -8.38 -6.19
CA GLY A 179 0.14 -8.14 -6.44
C GLY A 179 -0.50 -9.22 -7.31
N THR A 180 0.17 -9.62 -8.38
CA THR A 180 -0.32 -10.68 -9.28
C THR A 180 -0.40 -12.03 -8.56
N LEU A 181 0.60 -12.35 -7.74
CA LEU A 181 0.61 -13.57 -6.94
C LEU A 181 -0.50 -13.57 -5.91
N ALA A 182 -0.74 -12.45 -5.23
CA ALA A 182 -1.83 -12.30 -4.27
C ALA A 182 -3.21 -12.54 -4.92
N ILE A 183 -3.42 -12.00 -6.13
CA ILE A 183 -4.66 -12.26 -6.92
C ILE A 183 -4.76 -13.74 -7.30
N GLY A 184 -3.66 -14.37 -7.74
CA GLY A 184 -3.62 -15.78 -8.09
C GLY A 184 -3.91 -16.69 -6.90
N GLU A 185 -3.44 -16.34 -5.71
CA GLU A 185 -3.71 -17.06 -4.48
C GLU A 185 -5.18 -16.93 -4.05
N ALA A 186 -5.73 -15.71 -4.09
CA ALA A 186 -7.15 -15.46 -3.85
C ALA A 186 -8.04 -16.28 -4.80
N PHE A 187 -7.70 -16.29 -6.09
CA PHE A 187 -8.40 -17.10 -7.09
C PHE A 187 -8.45 -18.58 -6.69
N ARG A 188 -7.30 -19.18 -6.35
CA ARG A 188 -7.23 -20.59 -5.93
C ARG A 188 -8.00 -20.87 -4.65
N THR A 189 -7.91 -19.96 -3.69
CA THR A 189 -8.59 -20.10 -2.40
C THR A 189 -10.12 -20.10 -2.56
N ILE A 190 -10.67 -19.24 -3.43
CA ILE A 190 -12.09 -19.26 -3.77
C ILE A 190 -12.44 -20.51 -4.56
N GLN A 191 -11.61 -20.89 -5.54
CA GLN A 191 -11.83 -22.05 -6.39
C GLN A 191 -11.92 -23.35 -5.56
N HIS A 192 -11.10 -23.47 -4.51
CA HIS A 192 -11.13 -24.60 -3.59
C HIS A 192 -12.21 -24.49 -2.50
N GLY A 193 -13.00 -23.43 -2.49
CA GLY A 193 -14.11 -23.24 -1.56
C GLY A 193 -13.67 -22.88 -0.13
N GLN A 194 -12.46 -22.43 0.07
CA GLN A 194 -11.95 -22.03 1.39
C GLN A 194 -12.52 -20.69 1.84
N VAL A 195 -12.74 -19.77 0.89
CA VAL A 195 -13.49 -18.52 1.07
C VAL A 195 -14.48 -18.34 -0.08
N ASP A 196 -15.44 -17.44 0.07
CA ASP A 196 -16.44 -17.15 -0.98
C ASP A 196 -16.16 -15.80 -1.66
N VAL A 197 -15.59 -14.86 -0.91
CA VAL A 197 -15.18 -13.55 -1.36
C VAL A 197 -13.74 -13.28 -0.92
N ALA A 198 -12.97 -12.59 -1.74
CA ALA A 198 -11.62 -12.16 -1.38
C ALA A 198 -11.34 -10.74 -1.87
N ILE A 199 -10.71 -9.94 -1.03
CA ILE A 199 -10.08 -8.68 -1.42
C ILE A 199 -8.62 -8.99 -1.73
N ALA A 200 -8.21 -8.79 -2.98
CA ALA A 200 -6.88 -9.15 -3.42
C ALA A 200 -6.23 -8.07 -4.29
N GLY A 201 -4.95 -7.88 -4.14
CA GLY A 201 -4.21 -6.92 -4.93
C GLY A 201 -2.88 -6.55 -4.30
N GLY A 202 -2.26 -5.50 -4.80
CA GLY A 202 -1.00 -5.02 -4.23
C GLY A 202 -0.47 -3.80 -4.92
N ASP A 203 0.45 -3.13 -4.25
CA ASP A 203 1.16 -1.98 -4.80
C ASP A 203 2.41 -2.45 -5.54
N ARG A 204 2.60 -1.91 -6.73
CA ARG A 204 3.89 -1.88 -7.38
C ARG A 204 4.53 -0.53 -7.14
N LYS A 205 5.29 -0.41 -6.07
CA LYS A 205 6.20 0.71 -5.93
C LYS A 205 7.32 0.55 -6.95
N SER A 206 7.24 1.25 -8.07
CA SER A 206 8.42 1.48 -8.88
C SER A 206 9.32 2.44 -8.12
N VAL A 207 10.48 1.98 -7.68
CA VAL A 207 11.57 2.88 -7.26
C VAL A 207 12.31 3.22 -8.53
N VAL A 208 12.33 4.46 -8.85
CA VAL A 208 13.35 5.04 -9.72
C VAL A 208 14.52 5.41 -8.85
#